data_d5138ec3f7e5b0540b199c936ba600c9
#
_entry.id   d5138ec3f7e5b0540b199c936ba600c9
#
_cell.length_a   1.000
_cell.length_b   1.000
_cell.length_c   1.000
_cell.angle_alpha   90.00
_cell.angle_beta   90.00
_cell.angle_gamma   90.00
#
_symmetry.space_group_name_H-M   'P 1'
#
loop_
_entity.id
_entity.type
_entity.pdbx_description
1 polymer ?
#
loop_
_entity_poly.entity_id
_entity_poly.type
_entity_poly.pdbx_seq_one_letter_code
_entity_poly.pdbx_strand_id
1 'polypeptide(L)'
;MDSWIFAILPLLIGWLLDLLLGDPIWLPHPVVWFGKAIAACEHKLNRGNFRKAKGAFVAIVLIALVFALSWFLRRLLLPLPSYLLLLFDAIIIFYCLAGTTLIREVREVFLALDRSLDEGRQQVARIVGRDTSELSAQEVRTAALETLAENLSDGVIAPLFWLAILGTPGMLAYKMVNTLDSMIGYKTERYKAFGCWAAHIDDIANYIPARLTALLMILATGKLGRLRFVWKNGRNHASPNSGYPEAALAGILNCRFGGPHYYFGQLFDKPYIGENDRLLTTADMKKAVRVNRTAEVIMVILVLLRSIL
;
A
#
# COMPACT_ATOMS: atom_id res chain seq x y z
N MET A 1 21.79 10.91 26.49
CA MET A 1 21.61 10.64 25.03
C MET A 1 20.34 11.37 24.63
N ASP A 2 20.43 12.27 23.69
CA ASP A 2 19.38 13.26 23.39
C ASP A 2 18.09 12.59 22.94
N SER A 3 16.94 13.06 23.41
CA SER A 3 15.61 12.48 23.18
C SER A 3 15.24 12.31 21.70
N TRP A 4 15.78 13.16 20.82
CA TRP A 4 15.57 13.13 19.38
C TRP A 4 16.20 11.91 18.69
N ILE A 5 17.29 11.33 19.24
CA ILE A 5 17.95 10.15 18.69
C ILE A 5 16.99 8.94 18.73
N PHE A 6 16.24 8.81 19.81
CA PHE A 6 15.25 7.73 19.96
C PHE A 6 14.02 7.89 19.07
N ALA A 7 13.75 9.08 18.59
CA ALA A 7 12.67 9.31 17.64
C ALA A 7 13.10 9.04 16.18
N ILE A 8 14.36 9.35 15.84
CA ILE A 8 14.91 9.28 14.48
C ILE A 8 15.45 7.88 14.16
N LEU A 9 16.21 7.30 15.07
CA LEU A 9 17.00 6.09 14.80
C LEU A 9 16.15 4.85 14.45
N PRO A 10 15.01 4.57 15.11
CA PRO A 10 14.13 3.47 14.72
C PRO A 10 13.62 3.60 13.28
N LEU A 11 13.25 4.83 12.84
CA LEU A 11 12.79 5.06 11.48
C LEU A 11 13.91 4.80 10.47
N LEU A 12 15.10 5.32 10.72
CA LEU A 12 16.24 5.11 9.83
C LEU A 12 16.61 3.62 9.73
N ILE A 13 16.68 2.91 10.86
CA ILE A 13 17.01 1.48 10.88
C ILE A 13 15.93 0.68 10.16
N GLY A 14 14.64 0.86 10.50
CA GLY A 14 13.54 0.14 9.88
C GLY A 14 13.45 0.38 8.37
N TRP A 15 13.64 1.62 7.94
CA TRP A 15 13.67 1.98 6.53
C TRP A 15 14.89 1.40 5.79
N LEU A 16 16.09 1.46 6.38
CA LEU A 16 17.29 0.85 5.80
C LEU A 16 17.14 -0.67 5.69
N LEU A 17 16.50 -1.33 6.67
CA LEU A 17 16.21 -2.76 6.59
C LEU A 17 15.25 -3.07 5.42
N ASP A 18 14.18 -2.28 5.19
CA ASP A 18 13.34 -2.44 3.99
C ASP A 18 14.14 -2.23 2.70
N LEU A 19 15.00 -1.20 2.64
CA LEU A 19 15.83 -0.94 1.48
C LEU A 19 16.77 -2.10 1.13
N LEU A 20 17.33 -2.77 2.13
CA LEU A 20 18.33 -3.83 1.96
C LEU A 20 17.69 -5.20 1.76
N LEU A 21 16.66 -5.52 2.54
CA LEU A 21 16.09 -6.86 2.60
C LEU A 21 14.76 -6.97 1.85
N GLY A 22 13.91 -5.93 1.88
CA GLY A 22 12.50 -6.03 1.53
C GLY A 22 11.78 -6.99 2.49
N ASP A 23 10.80 -7.75 1.97
CA ASP A 23 10.06 -8.77 2.73
C ASP A 23 10.60 -10.17 2.37
N PRO A 24 11.62 -10.71 3.06
CA PRO A 24 12.17 -12.01 2.73
C PRO A 24 11.16 -13.13 3.09
N ILE A 25 10.94 -14.07 2.18
CA ILE A 25 9.94 -15.15 2.33
C ILE A 25 10.23 -16.04 3.58
N TRP A 26 11.51 -16.18 3.96
CA TRP A 26 11.92 -16.98 5.12
C TRP A 26 11.66 -16.32 6.46
N LEU A 27 11.38 -15.00 6.48
CA LEU A 27 11.15 -14.26 7.71
C LEU A 27 9.65 -14.27 8.07
N PRO A 28 9.26 -14.73 9.29
CA PRO A 28 7.88 -14.66 9.75
C PRO A 28 7.35 -13.23 9.71
N HIS A 29 6.25 -13.00 8.98
CA HIS A 29 5.71 -11.66 8.79
C HIS A 29 4.41 -11.46 9.59
N PRO A 30 4.25 -10.35 10.36
CA PRO A 30 3.04 -10.08 11.16
C PRO A 30 1.74 -10.09 10.33
N VAL A 31 1.78 -9.66 9.07
CA VAL A 31 0.62 -9.68 8.15
C VAL A 31 0.06 -11.10 7.96
N VAL A 32 0.91 -12.14 8.02
CA VAL A 32 0.45 -13.54 7.96
C VAL A 32 -0.42 -13.87 9.18
N TRP A 33 -0.05 -13.39 10.37
CA TRP A 33 -0.87 -13.57 11.57
C TRP A 33 -2.16 -12.75 11.51
N PHE A 34 -2.10 -11.53 10.98
CA PHE A 34 -3.29 -10.73 10.69
C PHE A 34 -4.23 -11.48 9.76
N GLY A 35 -3.70 -12.00 8.65
CA GLY A 35 -4.48 -12.78 7.71
C GLY A 35 -5.15 -14.01 8.33
N LYS A 36 -4.43 -14.76 9.18
CA LYS A 36 -5.00 -15.91 9.91
C LYS A 36 -6.12 -15.49 10.86
N ALA A 37 -5.94 -14.38 11.60
CA ALA A 37 -6.96 -13.85 12.51
C ALA A 37 -8.22 -13.40 11.74
N ILE A 38 -8.05 -12.66 10.64
CA ILE A 38 -9.14 -12.21 9.77
C ILE A 38 -9.89 -13.40 9.19
N ALA A 39 -9.18 -14.40 8.64
CA ALA A 39 -9.78 -15.60 8.08
C ALA A 39 -10.55 -16.42 9.13
N ALA A 40 -10.00 -16.56 10.34
CA ALA A 40 -10.68 -17.25 11.44
C ALA A 40 -11.98 -16.54 11.86
N CYS A 41 -11.96 -15.20 11.95
CA CYS A 41 -13.14 -14.40 12.25
C CYS A 41 -14.16 -14.48 11.10
N GLU A 42 -13.71 -14.36 9.86
CA GLU A 42 -14.56 -14.46 8.67
C GLU A 42 -15.26 -15.81 8.61
N HIS A 43 -14.51 -16.90 8.75
CA HIS A 43 -15.08 -18.25 8.70
C HIS A 43 -16.17 -18.48 9.75
N LYS A 44 -16.01 -17.92 10.96
CA LYS A 44 -16.96 -18.09 12.06
C LYS A 44 -18.18 -17.16 11.97
N LEU A 45 -17.95 -15.89 11.61
CA LEU A 45 -18.93 -14.82 11.77
C LEU A 45 -19.61 -14.39 10.47
N ASN A 46 -19.01 -14.65 9.28
CA ASN A 46 -19.60 -14.31 7.99
C ASN A 46 -20.72 -15.28 7.59
N ARG A 47 -21.66 -15.54 8.50
CA ARG A 47 -22.77 -16.50 8.32
C ARG A 47 -24.07 -15.93 8.92
N GLY A 48 -25.19 -16.39 8.37
CA GLY A 48 -26.52 -16.03 8.86
C GLY A 48 -26.82 -14.54 8.80
N ASN A 49 -27.61 -14.04 9.73
CA ASN A 49 -28.05 -12.66 9.78
C ASN A 49 -27.00 -11.69 10.35
N PHE A 50 -27.17 -10.40 10.11
CA PHE A 50 -26.32 -9.30 10.63
C PHE A 50 -24.86 -9.34 10.19
N ARG A 51 -24.56 -9.91 9.00
CA ARG A 51 -23.18 -10.03 8.47
C ARG A 51 -22.45 -8.67 8.45
N LYS A 52 -23.15 -7.57 8.11
CA LYS A 52 -22.57 -6.22 8.08
C LYS A 52 -22.13 -5.75 9.48
N ALA A 53 -22.96 -5.95 10.51
CA ALA A 53 -22.64 -5.58 11.88
C ALA A 53 -21.52 -6.46 12.46
N LYS A 54 -21.54 -7.76 12.18
CA LYS A 54 -20.45 -8.69 12.56
C LYS A 54 -19.12 -8.30 11.93
N GLY A 55 -19.13 -7.93 10.64
CA GLY A 55 -17.93 -7.45 9.94
C GLY A 55 -17.40 -6.13 10.52
N ALA A 56 -18.29 -5.18 10.85
CA ALA A 56 -17.92 -3.95 11.56
C ALA A 56 -17.23 -4.26 12.90
N PHE A 57 -17.86 -5.13 13.70
CA PHE A 57 -17.31 -5.55 14.98
C PHE A 57 -15.92 -6.19 14.84
N VAL A 58 -15.74 -7.12 13.88
CA VAL A 58 -14.45 -7.76 13.61
C VAL A 58 -13.40 -6.73 13.21
N ALA A 59 -13.72 -5.83 12.29
CA ALA A 59 -12.78 -4.81 11.84
C ALA A 59 -12.33 -3.90 12.99
N ILE A 60 -13.28 -3.36 13.75
CA ILE A 60 -12.99 -2.45 14.88
C ILE A 60 -12.17 -3.19 15.97
N VAL A 61 -12.58 -4.41 16.33
CA VAL A 61 -11.90 -5.17 17.39
C VAL A 61 -10.47 -5.54 16.98
N LEU A 62 -10.24 -6.02 15.75
CA LEU A 62 -8.90 -6.39 15.31
C LEU A 62 -7.97 -5.18 15.22
N ILE A 63 -8.44 -4.05 14.68
CA ILE A 63 -7.67 -2.82 14.61
C ILE A 63 -7.33 -2.30 16.01
N ALA A 64 -8.34 -2.23 16.90
CA ALA A 64 -8.15 -1.77 18.28
C ALA A 64 -7.21 -2.70 19.06
N LEU A 65 -7.32 -4.02 18.88
CA LEU A 65 -6.47 -5.01 19.52
C LEU A 65 -5.01 -4.86 19.10
N VAL A 66 -4.75 -4.71 17.80
CA VAL A 66 -3.39 -4.53 17.29
C VAL A 66 -2.78 -3.22 17.81
N PHE A 67 -3.55 -2.13 17.80
CA PHE A 67 -3.10 -0.85 18.37
C PHE A 67 -2.80 -0.98 19.87
N ALA A 68 -3.76 -1.50 20.65
CA ALA A 68 -3.64 -1.62 22.10
C ALA A 68 -2.49 -2.55 22.51
N LEU A 69 -2.33 -3.70 21.82
CA LEU A 69 -1.25 -4.65 22.11
C LEU A 69 0.12 -4.02 21.80
N SER A 70 0.27 -3.37 20.64
CA SER A 70 1.51 -2.70 20.28
C SER A 70 1.84 -1.55 21.25
N TRP A 71 0.83 -0.75 21.61
CA TRP A 71 0.97 0.33 22.58
C TRP A 71 1.36 -0.20 23.97
N PHE A 72 0.72 -1.28 24.43
CA PHE A 72 1.00 -1.91 25.72
C PHE A 72 2.41 -2.50 25.75
N LEU A 73 2.81 -3.25 24.72
CA LEU A 73 4.17 -3.79 24.61
C LEU A 73 5.22 -2.67 24.64
N ARG A 74 4.97 -1.59 23.88
CA ARG A 74 5.85 -0.42 23.90
C ARG A 74 5.95 0.21 25.28
N ARG A 75 4.83 0.28 26.04
CA ARG A 75 4.81 0.76 27.43
C ARG A 75 5.60 -0.13 28.39
N LEU A 76 5.54 -1.44 28.22
CA LEU A 76 6.34 -2.39 29.03
C LEU A 76 7.85 -2.25 28.78
N LEU A 77 8.25 -1.78 27.60
CA LEU A 77 9.65 -1.57 27.26
C LEU A 77 10.23 -0.25 27.80
N LEU A 78 9.39 0.73 28.19
CA LEU A 78 9.86 2.04 28.67
C LEU A 78 10.81 1.97 29.89
N PRO A 79 10.57 1.13 30.92
CA PRO A 79 11.47 1.03 32.07
C PRO A 79 12.72 0.19 31.78
N LEU A 80 12.79 -0.50 30.64
CA LEU A 80 13.91 -1.35 30.26
C LEU A 80 14.99 -0.54 29.51
N PRO A 81 16.18 -1.11 29.27
CA PRO A 81 17.22 -0.42 28.49
C PRO A 81 16.68 0.10 27.17
N SER A 82 16.96 1.35 26.87
CA SER A 82 16.39 2.13 25.77
C SER A 82 16.61 1.50 24.38
N TYR A 83 17.66 0.71 24.20
CA TYR A 83 17.90 -0.01 22.94
C TYR A 83 16.82 -1.07 22.63
N LEU A 84 16.15 -1.63 23.66
CA LEU A 84 15.06 -2.58 23.43
C LEU A 84 13.84 -1.91 22.82
N LEU A 85 13.49 -0.70 23.28
CA LEU A 85 12.44 0.11 22.70
C LEU A 85 12.79 0.53 21.26
N LEU A 86 14.03 0.94 21.03
CA LEU A 86 14.53 1.30 19.72
C LEU A 86 14.41 0.12 18.74
N LEU A 87 14.86 -1.06 19.13
CA LEU A 87 14.77 -2.27 18.32
C LEU A 87 13.31 -2.67 18.03
N PHE A 88 12.44 -2.59 19.05
CA PHE A 88 11.02 -2.86 18.88
C PHE A 88 10.38 -1.95 17.85
N ASP A 89 10.59 -0.62 17.97
CA ASP A 89 10.06 0.36 17.04
C ASP A 89 10.65 0.17 15.62
N ALA A 90 11.96 -0.09 15.51
CA ALA A 90 12.61 -0.33 14.21
C ALA A 90 12.09 -1.61 13.50
N ILE A 91 11.86 -2.68 14.25
CA ILE A 91 11.29 -3.93 13.73
C ILE A 91 9.85 -3.71 13.23
N ILE A 92 9.02 -2.98 13.99
CA ILE A 92 7.65 -2.66 13.54
C ILE A 92 7.70 -1.83 12.26
N ILE A 93 8.55 -0.81 12.19
CA ILE A 93 8.68 0.04 11.00
C ILE A 93 9.10 -0.80 9.80
N PHE A 94 10.11 -1.66 9.95
CA PHE A 94 10.55 -2.58 8.91
C PHE A 94 9.40 -3.43 8.36
N TYR A 95 8.64 -4.11 9.22
CA TYR A 95 7.53 -4.96 8.79
C TYR A 95 6.32 -4.20 8.23
N CYS A 96 6.19 -2.93 8.50
CA CYS A 96 5.10 -2.13 7.96
C CYS A 96 5.41 -1.50 6.60
N LEU A 97 6.69 -1.38 6.23
CA LEU A 97 7.13 -0.89 4.93
C LEU A 97 7.23 -2.04 3.92
N ALA A 98 6.92 -1.77 2.67
CA ALA A 98 6.97 -2.74 1.58
C ALA A 98 7.54 -2.12 0.27
N GLY A 99 8.34 -1.06 0.38
CA GLY A 99 8.83 -0.30 -0.76
C GLY A 99 9.76 -1.10 -1.67
N THR A 100 10.69 -1.85 -1.10
CA THR A 100 11.65 -2.65 -1.86
C THR A 100 11.01 -3.87 -2.51
N THR A 101 10.17 -4.59 -1.77
CA THR A 101 9.45 -5.75 -2.30
C THR A 101 8.56 -5.36 -3.47
N LEU A 102 7.79 -4.27 -3.36
CA LEU A 102 6.95 -3.76 -4.44
C LEU A 102 7.76 -3.45 -5.71
N ILE A 103 8.86 -2.72 -5.57
CA ILE A 103 9.72 -2.37 -6.71
C ILE A 103 10.33 -3.63 -7.35
N ARG A 104 10.73 -4.62 -6.54
CA ARG A 104 11.25 -5.90 -7.01
C ARG A 104 10.20 -6.65 -7.83
N GLU A 105 9.00 -6.84 -7.29
CA GLU A 105 7.92 -7.53 -8.00
C GLU A 105 7.56 -6.85 -9.33
N VAL A 106 7.48 -5.53 -9.37
CA VAL A 106 7.20 -4.81 -10.63
C VAL A 106 8.33 -4.96 -11.64
N ARG A 107 9.59 -4.93 -11.22
CA ARG A 107 10.73 -5.21 -12.11
C ARG A 107 10.68 -6.62 -12.67
N GLU A 108 10.36 -7.61 -11.84
CA GLU A 108 10.23 -9.01 -12.26
C GLU A 108 9.11 -9.19 -13.29
N VAL A 109 7.99 -8.43 -13.21
CA VAL A 109 6.96 -8.45 -14.26
C VAL A 109 7.53 -8.03 -15.61
N PHE A 110 8.33 -6.96 -15.67
CA PHE A 110 8.93 -6.51 -16.93
C PHE A 110 9.97 -7.49 -17.45
N LEU A 111 10.80 -8.06 -16.57
CA LEU A 111 11.78 -9.09 -16.94
C LEU A 111 11.09 -10.39 -17.41
N ALA A 112 10.00 -10.79 -16.78
CA ALA A 112 9.21 -11.95 -17.19
C ALA A 112 8.58 -11.73 -18.59
N LEU A 113 8.05 -10.52 -18.85
CA LEU A 113 7.53 -10.16 -20.18
C LEU A 113 8.60 -10.18 -21.29
N ASP A 114 9.85 -9.87 -20.94
CA ASP A 114 10.95 -9.94 -21.92
C ASP A 114 11.28 -11.42 -22.29
N ARG A 115 10.90 -12.40 -21.45
CA ARG A 115 11.03 -13.84 -21.74
C ARG A 115 9.83 -14.39 -22.50
N SER A 116 8.61 -14.18 -21.96
CA SER A 116 7.37 -14.57 -22.62
C SER A 116 6.16 -13.82 -22.04
N LEU A 117 5.06 -13.74 -22.83
CA LEU A 117 3.80 -13.16 -22.36
C LEU A 117 3.20 -13.97 -21.20
N ASP A 118 3.27 -15.28 -21.26
CA ASP A 118 2.69 -16.15 -20.23
C ASP A 118 3.45 -16.03 -18.90
N GLU A 119 4.78 -15.91 -18.89
CA GLU A 119 5.53 -15.62 -17.68
C GLU A 119 5.18 -14.23 -17.12
N GLY A 120 5.02 -13.23 -18.00
CA GLY A 120 4.57 -11.90 -17.60
C GLY A 120 3.19 -11.91 -16.94
N ARG A 121 2.23 -12.68 -17.48
CA ARG A 121 0.89 -12.88 -16.92
C ARG A 121 0.94 -13.56 -15.55
N GLN A 122 1.75 -14.61 -15.41
CA GLN A 122 1.93 -15.31 -14.14
C GLN A 122 2.57 -14.41 -13.09
N GLN A 123 3.58 -13.63 -13.47
CA GLN A 123 4.26 -12.73 -12.53
C GLN A 123 3.37 -11.58 -12.09
N VAL A 124 2.60 -10.95 -13.01
CA VAL A 124 1.69 -9.86 -12.62
C VAL A 124 0.53 -10.36 -11.77
N ALA A 125 0.06 -11.59 -11.95
CA ALA A 125 -0.99 -12.21 -11.13
C ALA A 125 -0.65 -12.25 -9.62
N ARG A 126 0.63 -12.18 -9.27
CA ARG A 126 1.09 -12.15 -7.86
C ARG A 126 0.81 -10.82 -7.16
N ILE A 127 0.63 -9.75 -7.92
CA ILE A 127 0.55 -8.37 -7.39
C ILE A 127 -0.75 -7.66 -7.75
N VAL A 128 -1.62 -8.25 -8.58
CA VAL A 128 -2.91 -7.66 -8.95
C VAL A 128 -4.07 -8.59 -8.58
N GLY A 129 -5.24 -7.99 -8.31
CA GLY A 129 -6.46 -8.75 -8.01
C GLY A 129 -7.34 -9.03 -9.24
N ARG A 130 -6.95 -8.58 -10.44
CA ARG A 130 -7.69 -8.80 -11.69
C ARG A 130 -7.30 -10.10 -12.37
N ASP A 131 -8.18 -10.61 -13.27
CA ASP A 131 -7.86 -11.77 -14.10
C ASP A 131 -6.74 -11.41 -15.07
N THR A 132 -5.70 -12.26 -15.16
CA THR A 132 -4.49 -11.97 -15.94
C THR A 132 -4.29 -12.87 -17.15
N SER A 133 -5.07 -13.96 -17.30
CA SER A 133 -4.89 -14.98 -18.33
C SER A 133 -4.97 -14.45 -19.76
N GLU A 134 -5.79 -13.41 -19.98
CA GLU A 134 -6.06 -12.84 -21.31
C GLU A 134 -5.38 -11.49 -21.55
N LEU A 135 -4.59 -10.99 -20.57
CA LEU A 135 -3.94 -9.68 -20.71
C LEU A 135 -2.90 -9.70 -21.83
N SER A 136 -2.91 -8.68 -22.69
CA SER A 136 -1.83 -8.41 -23.62
C SER A 136 -0.56 -7.95 -22.86
N ALA A 137 0.58 -7.98 -23.51
CA ALA A 137 1.84 -7.52 -22.92
C ALA A 137 1.76 -6.05 -22.43
N GLN A 138 0.99 -5.22 -23.14
CA GLN A 138 0.78 -3.82 -22.76
C GLN A 138 -0.09 -3.70 -21.51
N GLU A 139 -1.16 -4.48 -21.41
CA GLU A 139 -2.02 -4.51 -20.22
C GLU A 139 -1.29 -5.04 -18.99
N VAL A 140 -0.41 -6.03 -19.16
CA VAL A 140 0.48 -6.51 -18.08
C VAL A 140 1.41 -5.39 -17.59
N ARG A 141 2.04 -4.61 -18.49
CA ARG A 141 2.87 -3.45 -18.10
C ARG A 141 2.04 -2.38 -17.40
N THR A 142 0.85 -2.09 -17.92
CA THR A 142 -0.09 -1.12 -17.32
C THR A 142 -0.46 -1.54 -15.91
N ALA A 143 -0.90 -2.79 -15.73
CA ALA A 143 -1.27 -3.34 -14.42
C ALA A 143 -0.14 -3.26 -13.39
N ALA A 144 1.09 -3.58 -13.81
CA ALA A 144 2.27 -3.49 -12.94
C ALA A 144 2.56 -2.03 -12.50
N LEU A 145 2.42 -1.05 -13.38
CA LEU A 145 2.67 0.35 -13.05
C LEU A 145 1.54 0.99 -12.26
N GLU A 146 0.28 0.61 -12.49
CA GLU A 146 -0.86 0.96 -11.64
C GLU A 146 -0.64 0.48 -10.21
N THR A 147 -0.31 -0.80 -10.05
CA THR A 147 0.01 -1.41 -8.76
C THR A 147 1.19 -0.74 -8.07
N LEU A 148 2.24 -0.35 -8.83
CA LEU A 148 3.37 0.39 -8.28
C LEU A 148 2.97 1.75 -7.70
N ALA A 149 2.05 2.46 -8.38
CA ALA A 149 1.58 3.76 -7.93
C ALA A 149 0.65 3.64 -6.71
N GLU A 150 -0.32 2.72 -6.75
CA GLU A 150 -1.27 2.46 -5.67
C GLU A 150 -0.54 2.02 -4.39
N ASN A 151 0.31 1.01 -4.50
CA ASN A 151 1.00 0.45 -3.33
C ASN A 151 2.14 1.34 -2.80
N LEU A 152 2.62 2.35 -3.53
CA LEU A 152 3.43 3.41 -2.92
C LEU A 152 2.64 4.13 -1.82
N SER A 153 1.33 4.37 -2.05
CA SER A 153 0.46 4.91 -1.01
C SER A 153 0.32 3.92 0.15
N ASP A 154 -0.15 2.72 -0.13
CA ASP A 154 -0.62 1.78 0.88
C ASP A 154 0.52 1.04 1.60
N GLY A 155 1.63 0.83 0.91
CA GLY A 155 2.79 0.10 1.43
C GLY A 155 3.91 0.97 1.99
N VAL A 156 3.89 2.31 1.76
CA VAL A 156 4.98 3.20 2.17
C VAL A 156 4.47 4.50 2.79
N ILE A 157 3.75 5.31 2.00
CA ILE A 157 3.40 6.68 2.44
C ILE A 157 2.37 6.66 3.57
N ALA A 158 1.32 5.83 3.47
CA ALA A 158 0.31 5.73 4.51
C ALA A 158 0.86 5.12 5.82
N PRO A 159 1.65 4.04 5.82
CA PRO A 159 2.36 3.61 7.02
C PRO A 159 3.18 4.72 7.68
N LEU A 160 4.00 5.44 6.91
CA LEU A 160 4.82 6.55 7.41
C LEU A 160 3.97 7.72 7.92
N PHE A 161 2.84 8.00 7.28
CA PHE A 161 1.88 9.03 7.74
C PHE A 161 1.30 8.66 9.11
N TRP A 162 0.86 7.42 9.30
CA TRP A 162 0.32 6.95 10.57
C TRP A 162 1.39 6.80 11.65
N LEU A 163 2.63 6.47 11.27
CA LEU A 163 3.79 6.56 12.16
C LEU A 163 3.99 7.99 12.68
N ALA A 164 3.90 8.98 11.77
CA ALA A 164 4.06 10.38 12.15
C ALA A 164 2.97 10.87 13.12
N ILE A 165 1.74 10.36 13.05
CA ILE A 165 0.61 10.85 13.88
C ILE A 165 0.49 10.06 15.18
N LEU A 166 0.55 8.72 15.12
CA LEU A 166 0.22 7.83 16.23
C LEU A 166 1.39 6.93 16.67
N GLY A 167 2.60 7.14 16.12
CA GLY A 167 3.76 6.30 16.40
C GLY A 167 3.64 4.90 15.80
N THR A 168 4.53 4.00 16.24
CA THR A 168 4.56 2.60 15.77
C THR A 168 3.26 1.83 16.05
N PRO A 169 2.48 2.06 17.14
CA PRO A 169 1.17 1.45 17.29
C PRO A 169 0.17 1.85 16.20
N GLY A 170 0.16 3.13 15.80
CA GLY A 170 -0.69 3.62 14.72
C GLY A 170 -0.29 3.06 13.36
N MET A 171 1.01 2.97 13.08
CA MET A 171 1.55 2.36 11.87
C MET A 171 1.13 0.89 11.74
N LEU A 172 1.25 0.11 12.81
CA LEU A 172 0.88 -1.30 12.82
C LEU A 172 -0.64 -1.51 12.71
N ALA A 173 -1.44 -0.64 13.38
CA ALA A 173 -2.90 -0.64 13.26
C ALA A 173 -3.36 -0.32 11.83
N TYR A 174 -2.72 0.65 11.17
CA TYR A 174 -2.96 0.91 9.75
C TYR A 174 -2.66 -0.32 8.88
N LYS A 175 -1.58 -1.06 9.16
CA LYS A 175 -1.27 -2.30 8.44
C LYS A 175 -2.39 -3.35 8.62
N MET A 176 -3.04 -3.41 9.80
CA MET A 176 -4.23 -4.25 10.00
C MET A 176 -5.42 -3.74 9.17
N VAL A 177 -5.66 -2.41 9.09
CA VAL A 177 -6.71 -1.81 8.25
C VAL A 177 -6.53 -2.23 6.79
N ASN A 178 -5.35 -2.02 6.25
CA ASN A 178 -5.02 -2.36 4.86
C ASN A 178 -5.11 -3.88 4.60
N THR A 179 -4.72 -4.73 5.56
CA THR A 179 -4.85 -6.19 5.44
C THR A 179 -6.31 -6.63 5.45
N LEU A 180 -7.16 -6.01 6.28
CA LEU A 180 -8.60 -6.25 6.31
C LEU A 180 -9.24 -5.95 4.96
N ASP A 181 -8.96 -4.77 4.39
CA ASP A 181 -9.50 -4.42 3.07
C ASP A 181 -9.02 -5.39 1.99
N SER A 182 -7.73 -5.67 1.92
CA SER A 182 -7.14 -6.59 0.95
C SER A 182 -7.70 -8.01 1.02
N MET A 183 -8.16 -8.48 2.20
CA MET A 183 -8.69 -9.83 2.37
C MET A 183 -10.20 -9.93 2.21
N ILE A 184 -10.96 -8.95 2.70
CA ILE A 184 -12.42 -9.02 2.80
C ILE A 184 -13.14 -7.79 2.23
N GLY A 185 -12.44 -6.75 1.76
CA GLY A 185 -13.03 -5.51 1.23
C GLY A 185 -13.69 -5.65 -0.16
N TYR A 186 -13.60 -6.82 -0.78
CA TYR A 186 -14.16 -7.07 -2.11
C TYR A 186 -15.69 -6.98 -2.15
N LYS A 187 -16.24 -6.48 -3.28
CA LYS A 187 -17.69 -6.36 -3.51
C LYS A 187 -18.34 -7.67 -4.04
N THR A 188 -17.73 -8.84 -3.82
CA THR A 188 -18.29 -10.15 -4.12
C THR A 188 -19.46 -10.47 -3.18
N GLU A 189 -20.37 -11.37 -3.56
CA GLU A 189 -21.49 -11.80 -2.70
C GLU A 189 -21.05 -12.26 -1.31
N ARG A 190 -19.89 -12.92 -1.24
CA ARG A 190 -19.30 -13.39 0.02
C ARG A 190 -18.95 -12.23 0.94
N TYR A 191 -18.33 -11.17 0.43
CA TYR A 191 -17.73 -10.11 1.23
C TYR A 191 -18.51 -8.79 1.22
N LYS A 192 -19.39 -8.55 0.25
CA LYS A 192 -20.13 -7.28 0.10
C LYS A 192 -20.79 -6.77 1.40
N ALA A 193 -21.35 -7.68 2.21
CA ALA A 193 -21.93 -7.32 3.49
C ALA A 193 -20.88 -7.31 4.61
N PHE A 194 -20.11 -8.39 4.75
CA PHE A 194 -19.19 -8.57 5.86
C PHE A 194 -17.99 -7.63 5.79
N GLY A 195 -17.37 -7.47 4.61
CA GLY A 195 -16.20 -6.61 4.40
C GLY A 195 -16.51 -5.13 4.21
N CYS A 196 -17.77 -4.73 4.18
CA CYS A 196 -18.20 -3.35 3.93
C CYS A 196 -17.48 -2.34 4.82
N TRP A 197 -17.36 -2.60 6.11
CA TRP A 197 -16.70 -1.69 7.05
C TRP A 197 -15.17 -1.73 6.97
N ALA A 198 -14.59 -2.88 6.61
CA ALA A 198 -13.16 -2.97 6.33
C ALA A 198 -12.78 -2.00 5.18
N ALA A 199 -13.51 -2.06 4.06
CA ALA A 199 -13.30 -1.15 2.94
C ALA A 199 -13.53 0.33 3.31
N HIS A 200 -14.59 0.65 4.06
CA HIS A 200 -14.85 2.05 4.46
C HIS A 200 -13.79 2.61 5.42
N ILE A 201 -13.30 1.80 6.37
CA ILE A 201 -12.24 2.23 7.29
C ILE A 201 -10.94 2.45 6.52
N ASP A 202 -10.61 1.59 5.57
CA ASP A 202 -9.45 1.75 4.69
C ASP A 202 -9.58 3.01 3.82
N ASP A 203 -10.74 3.23 3.22
CA ASP A 203 -11.01 4.45 2.44
C ASP A 203 -10.79 5.73 3.26
N ILE A 204 -11.20 5.76 4.53
CA ILE A 204 -10.96 6.90 5.43
C ILE A 204 -9.48 7.00 5.80
N ALA A 205 -8.84 5.88 6.15
CA ALA A 205 -7.45 5.85 6.58
C ALA A 205 -6.49 6.28 5.45
N ASN A 206 -6.84 6.00 4.20
CA ASN A 206 -6.06 6.33 3.01
C ASN A 206 -6.43 7.68 2.38
N TYR A 207 -7.46 8.37 2.85
CA TYR A 207 -7.95 9.60 2.20
C TYR A 207 -6.86 10.68 2.08
N ILE A 208 -6.16 11.00 3.16
CA ILE A 208 -5.04 11.95 3.15
C ILE A 208 -3.78 11.33 2.54
N PRO A 209 -3.34 10.11 2.95
CA PRO A 209 -2.15 9.48 2.41
C PRO A 209 -2.12 9.38 0.89
N ALA A 210 -3.21 8.99 0.22
CA ALA A 210 -3.25 8.86 -1.23
C ALA A 210 -3.03 10.19 -1.96
N ARG A 211 -3.58 11.28 -1.45
CA ARG A 211 -3.38 12.64 -1.99
C ARG A 211 -1.98 13.15 -1.71
N LEU A 212 -1.46 12.87 -0.53
CA LEU A 212 -0.06 13.15 -0.18
C LEU A 212 0.89 12.38 -1.09
N THR A 213 0.63 11.10 -1.35
CA THR A 213 1.42 10.28 -2.29
C THR A 213 1.47 10.92 -3.67
N ALA A 214 0.32 11.30 -4.22
CA ALA A 214 0.27 11.98 -5.52
C ALA A 214 1.07 13.29 -5.53
N LEU A 215 0.95 14.10 -4.47
CA LEU A 215 1.72 15.33 -4.31
C LEU A 215 3.24 15.06 -4.27
N LEU A 216 3.67 14.07 -3.46
CA LEU A 216 5.09 13.71 -3.35
C LEU A 216 5.67 13.19 -4.66
N MET A 217 4.90 12.40 -5.44
CA MET A 217 5.31 11.95 -6.78
C MET A 217 5.50 13.12 -7.74
N ILE A 218 4.60 14.11 -7.71
CA ILE A 218 4.71 15.33 -8.54
C ILE A 218 5.93 16.16 -8.11
N LEU A 219 6.14 16.34 -6.80
CA LEU A 219 7.31 17.04 -6.26
C LEU A 219 8.62 16.34 -6.63
N ALA A 220 8.66 15.00 -6.54
CA ALA A 220 9.81 14.18 -6.93
C ALA A 220 10.27 14.40 -8.39
N THR A 221 9.39 14.90 -9.24
CA THR A 221 9.69 15.16 -10.65
C THR A 221 9.73 16.64 -11.04
N GLY A 222 9.40 17.53 -10.12
CA GLY A 222 9.28 18.96 -10.37
C GLY A 222 8.13 19.36 -11.33
N LYS A 223 7.24 18.42 -11.67
CA LYS A 223 6.17 18.64 -12.67
C LYS A 223 4.90 19.24 -12.07
N LEU A 224 5.02 20.34 -11.32
CA LEU A 224 3.91 20.99 -10.61
C LEU A 224 2.69 21.27 -11.49
N GLY A 225 2.88 21.59 -12.77
CA GLY A 225 1.78 21.79 -13.73
C GLY A 225 0.86 20.56 -13.91
N ARG A 226 1.29 19.37 -13.47
CA ARG A 226 0.47 18.15 -13.51
C ARG A 226 -0.51 18.02 -12.32
N LEU A 227 -0.42 18.85 -11.32
CA LEU A 227 -1.36 18.83 -10.18
C LEU A 227 -2.82 18.97 -10.62
N ARG A 228 -3.10 19.86 -11.58
CA ARG A 228 -4.46 20.01 -12.15
C ARG A 228 -4.93 18.73 -12.83
N PHE A 229 -4.04 18.05 -13.56
CA PHE A 229 -4.33 16.75 -14.19
C PHE A 229 -4.65 15.68 -13.14
N VAL A 230 -3.85 15.59 -12.08
CA VAL A 230 -4.07 14.65 -10.96
C VAL A 230 -5.42 14.89 -10.31
N TRP A 231 -5.76 16.14 -10.03
CA TRP A 231 -7.03 16.50 -9.41
C TRP A 231 -8.25 16.15 -10.29
N LYS A 232 -8.14 16.36 -11.61
CA LYS A 232 -9.18 16.02 -12.57
C LYS A 232 -9.35 14.50 -12.69
N ASN A 233 -8.25 13.76 -12.85
CA ASN A 233 -8.27 12.33 -13.20
C ASN A 233 -8.24 11.39 -11.98
N GLY A 234 -7.78 11.83 -10.81
CA GLY A 234 -7.68 11.00 -9.61
C GLY A 234 -9.02 10.52 -9.07
N ARG A 235 -10.14 11.11 -9.54
CA ARG A 235 -11.50 10.66 -9.20
C ARG A 235 -12.03 9.58 -10.15
N ASN A 236 -11.31 9.29 -11.23
CA ASN A 236 -11.70 8.31 -12.23
C ASN A 236 -11.27 6.90 -11.81
N HIS A 237 -11.59 6.51 -10.57
CA HIS A 237 -11.29 5.18 -10.05
C HIS A 237 -12.42 4.69 -9.14
N ALA A 238 -12.60 3.36 -9.03
CA ALA A 238 -13.62 2.75 -8.16
C ALA A 238 -13.34 2.98 -6.67
N SER A 239 -12.06 3.04 -6.28
CA SER A 239 -11.62 3.49 -4.95
C SER A 239 -11.51 5.02 -4.93
N PRO A 240 -11.94 5.71 -3.86
CA PRO A 240 -11.79 7.15 -3.73
C PRO A 240 -10.33 7.60 -3.55
N ASN A 241 -9.40 6.66 -3.41
CA ASN A 241 -8.00 6.88 -3.05
C ASN A 241 -7.02 6.47 -4.16
N SER A 242 -7.08 5.23 -4.64
CA SER A 242 -6.09 4.63 -5.57
C SER A 242 -5.89 5.44 -6.86
N GLY A 243 -6.96 6.11 -7.33
CA GLY A 243 -6.87 6.92 -8.55
C GLY A 243 -5.94 8.14 -8.45
N TYR A 244 -5.63 8.66 -7.27
CA TYR A 244 -4.75 9.82 -7.12
C TYR A 244 -3.27 9.49 -7.41
N PRO A 245 -2.65 8.47 -6.78
CA PRO A 245 -1.28 8.07 -7.14
C PRO A 245 -1.19 7.53 -8.57
N GLU A 246 -2.21 6.81 -9.07
CA GLU A 246 -2.27 6.39 -10.47
C GLU A 246 -2.29 7.58 -11.42
N ALA A 247 -3.14 8.59 -11.17
CA ALA A 247 -3.19 9.82 -11.97
C ALA A 247 -1.88 10.60 -11.92
N ALA A 248 -1.19 10.62 -10.77
CA ALA A 248 0.13 11.24 -10.68
C ALA A 248 1.13 10.54 -11.59
N LEU A 249 1.21 9.20 -11.55
CA LEU A 249 2.11 8.43 -12.40
C LEU A 249 1.74 8.55 -13.87
N ALA A 250 0.45 8.44 -14.23
CA ALA A 250 -0.04 8.63 -15.59
C ALA A 250 0.36 10.01 -16.14
N GLY A 251 0.17 11.07 -15.36
CA GLY A 251 0.57 12.44 -15.73
C GLY A 251 2.09 12.62 -15.88
N ILE A 252 2.89 11.97 -15.02
CA ILE A 252 4.36 12.01 -15.07
C ILE A 252 4.89 11.27 -16.30
N LEU A 253 4.32 10.10 -16.59
CA LEU A 253 4.70 9.27 -17.73
C LEU A 253 4.07 9.75 -19.03
N ASN A 254 3.05 10.60 -18.98
CA ASN A 254 2.22 11.00 -20.10
C ASN A 254 1.61 9.79 -20.82
N CYS A 255 0.87 8.97 -20.08
CA CYS A 255 0.19 7.77 -20.55
C CYS A 255 -1.23 7.68 -19.99
N ARG A 256 -1.93 6.62 -20.33
CA ARG A 256 -3.26 6.29 -19.85
C ARG A 256 -3.22 5.00 -19.01
N PHE A 257 -3.90 5.02 -17.86
CA PHE A 257 -4.18 3.88 -16.99
C PHE A 257 -5.69 3.61 -16.91
N GLY A 258 -6.08 2.58 -16.15
CA GLY A 258 -7.49 2.20 -15.99
C GLY A 258 -8.09 1.53 -17.23
N GLY A 259 -9.39 1.74 -17.42
CA GLY A 259 -10.16 1.07 -18.45
C GLY A 259 -10.83 -0.22 -17.98
N PRO A 260 -11.61 -0.88 -18.87
CA PRO A 260 -12.32 -2.09 -18.53
C PRO A 260 -11.38 -3.27 -18.25
N HIS A 261 -11.63 -4.01 -17.16
CA HIS A 261 -10.87 -5.22 -16.80
C HIS A 261 -11.78 -6.31 -16.26
N TYR A 262 -11.34 -7.57 -16.41
CA TYR A 262 -12.03 -8.71 -15.84
C TYR A 262 -11.60 -8.96 -14.40
N TYR A 263 -12.59 -9.23 -13.53
CA TYR A 263 -12.40 -9.66 -12.15
C TYR A 263 -13.31 -10.85 -11.90
N PHE A 264 -12.76 -11.99 -11.52
CA PHE A 264 -13.54 -13.22 -11.28
C PHE A 264 -14.46 -13.58 -12.44
N GLY A 265 -13.98 -13.43 -13.68
CA GLY A 265 -14.73 -13.70 -14.91
C GLY A 265 -15.80 -12.66 -15.29
N GLN A 266 -15.94 -11.55 -14.55
CA GLN A 266 -16.88 -10.48 -14.84
C GLN A 266 -16.15 -9.22 -15.33
N LEU A 267 -16.66 -8.61 -16.39
CA LEU A 267 -16.13 -7.34 -16.91
C LEU A 267 -16.59 -6.19 -16.01
N PHE A 268 -15.62 -5.47 -15.46
CA PHE A 268 -15.85 -4.21 -14.77
C PHE A 268 -15.43 -3.06 -15.68
N ASP A 269 -16.40 -2.24 -16.08
CA ASP A 269 -16.17 -1.03 -16.85
C ASP A 269 -15.64 0.07 -15.91
N LYS A 270 -14.34 0.36 -16.02
CA LYS A 270 -13.66 1.42 -15.26
C LYS A 270 -13.31 2.57 -16.19
N PRO A 271 -13.48 3.83 -15.76
CA PRO A 271 -13.01 4.96 -16.55
C PRO A 271 -11.49 4.95 -16.69
N TYR A 272 -11.02 5.54 -17.78
CA TYR A 272 -9.58 5.75 -17.99
C TYR A 272 -9.06 6.92 -17.15
N ILE A 273 -7.81 6.78 -16.71
CA ILE A 273 -7.03 7.79 -16.01
C ILE A 273 -5.95 8.31 -16.97
N GLY A 274 -6.19 9.47 -17.56
CA GLY A 274 -5.35 10.03 -18.61
C GLY A 274 -5.93 9.81 -20.02
N GLU A 275 -5.30 10.43 -21.00
CA GLU A 275 -5.83 10.49 -22.39
C GLU A 275 -4.87 9.85 -23.40
N ASN A 276 -3.57 9.78 -23.11
CA ASN A 276 -2.57 9.34 -24.09
C ASN A 276 -2.38 7.81 -24.04
N ASP A 277 -2.93 7.14 -25.05
CA ASP A 277 -2.82 5.69 -25.24
C ASP A 277 -1.51 5.34 -25.97
N ARG A 278 -0.42 5.46 -25.28
CA ARG A 278 0.89 5.07 -25.80
C ARG A 278 1.40 3.78 -25.19
N LEU A 279 2.28 3.10 -25.89
CA LEU A 279 2.93 1.90 -25.37
C LEU A 279 3.87 2.25 -24.22
N LEU A 280 3.74 1.49 -23.13
CA LEU A 280 4.63 1.55 -21.99
C LEU A 280 5.86 0.65 -22.22
N THR A 281 7.01 1.11 -21.76
CA THR A 281 8.31 0.49 -21.99
C THR A 281 9.05 0.24 -20.68
N THR A 282 10.14 -0.51 -20.75
CA THR A 282 11.07 -0.70 -19.60
C THR A 282 11.68 0.63 -19.12
N ALA A 283 11.82 1.63 -20.02
CA ALA A 283 12.24 2.97 -19.61
C ALA A 283 11.20 3.67 -18.71
N ASP A 284 9.91 3.45 -18.98
CA ASP A 284 8.82 3.97 -18.15
C ASP A 284 8.82 3.32 -16.76
N MET A 285 9.04 2.00 -16.69
CA MET A 285 9.21 1.30 -15.42
C MET A 285 10.39 1.86 -14.63
N LYS A 286 11.56 2.03 -15.25
CA LYS A 286 12.72 2.62 -14.56
C LYS A 286 12.44 4.03 -14.05
N LYS A 287 11.68 4.84 -14.80
CA LYS A 287 11.26 6.17 -14.39
C LYS A 287 10.26 6.12 -13.24
N ALA A 288 9.26 5.24 -13.30
CA ALA A 288 8.27 5.04 -12.25
C ALA A 288 8.92 4.60 -10.92
N VAL A 289 9.86 3.64 -10.98
CA VAL A 289 10.65 3.21 -9.81
C VAL A 289 11.45 4.36 -9.21
N ARG A 290 12.07 5.22 -10.03
CA ARG A 290 12.80 6.39 -9.54
C ARG A 290 11.85 7.38 -8.84
N VAL A 291 10.67 7.62 -9.41
CA VAL A 291 9.65 8.48 -8.80
C VAL A 291 9.22 7.93 -7.44
N ASN A 292 8.94 6.63 -7.35
CA ASN A 292 8.57 5.97 -6.10
C ASN A 292 9.65 6.15 -5.03
N ARG A 293 10.91 5.83 -5.35
CA ARG A 293 12.02 5.99 -4.39
C ARG A 293 12.22 7.43 -3.95
N THR A 294 12.11 8.39 -4.87
CA THR A 294 12.25 9.81 -4.52
C THR A 294 11.08 10.28 -3.62
N ALA A 295 9.84 9.89 -3.92
CA ALA A 295 8.68 10.20 -3.09
C ALA A 295 8.79 9.58 -1.69
N GLU A 296 9.24 8.33 -1.59
CA GLU A 296 9.53 7.64 -0.34
C GLU A 296 10.58 8.39 0.49
N VAL A 297 11.72 8.77 -0.10
CA VAL A 297 12.78 9.55 0.57
C VAL A 297 12.24 10.89 1.09
N ILE A 298 11.46 11.61 0.28
CA ILE A 298 10.85 12.87 0.71
C ILE A 298 9.94 12.63 1.92
N MET A 299 9.12 11.58 1.92
CA MET A 299 8.25 11.27 3.05
C MET A 299 9.04 10.92 4.31
N VAL A 300 10.10 10.11 4.20
CA VAL A 300 10.99 9.80 5.33
C VAL A 300 11.59 11.08 5.91
N ILE A 301 12.08 12.00 5.08
CA ILE A 301 12.61 13.30 5.53
C ILE A 301 11.53 14.11 6.27
N LEU A 302 10.30 14.15 5.76
CA LEU A 302 9.19 14.85 6.41
C LEU A 302 8.88 14.28 7.80
N VAL A 303 8.87 12.94 7.93
CA VAL A 303 8.65 12.29 9.24
C VAL A 303 9.81 12.56 10.20
N LEU A 304 11.06 12.55 9.72
CA LEU A 304 12.22 12.87 10.52
C LEU A 304 12.18 14.34 11.03
N LEU A 305 11.86 15.28 10.15
CA LEU A 305 11.74 16.69 10.53
C LEU A 305 10.65 16.91 11.59
N ARG A 306 9.49 16.24 11.43
CA ARG A 306 8.43 16.27 12.45
C ARG A 306 8.89 15.70 13.80
N SER A 307 9.75 14.69 13.79
CA SER A 307 10.24 14.05 15.04
C SER A 307 11.26 14.88 15.81
N ILE A 308 11.81 15.92 15.19
CA ILE A 308 12.78 16.86 15.79
C ILE A 308 12.06 18.10 16.36
N LEU A 309 10.93 18.49 15.73
CA LEU A 309 10.09 19.62 16.16
C LEU A 309 9.17 19.22 17.31
#